data_bf3e670bd9e03498686edb79167856d4
#
_entry.id   bf3e670bd9e03498686edb79167856d4
#
_cell.length_a   1.000
_cell.length_b   1.000
_cell.length_c   1.000
_cell.angle_alpha   90.00
_cell.angle_beta   90.00
_cell.angle_gamma   90.00
#
_symmetry.space_group_name_H-M   'P 1'
#
loop_
_entity.id
_entity.type
_entity.pdbx_description
1 polymer ?
#
loop_
_entity_poly.entity_id
_entity_poly.type
_entity_poly.pdbx_seq_one_letter_code
_entity_poly.pdbx_strand_id
1 'polypeptide(L)'
;MGFPYSISPEFLKRNQNQTPEESLEELEKVGTLAYKAGMDVVAYISMAFGNPYGEAWDIDEVVAACDLLADNGVKQISLADTVGLATPKQVADVVSDVMAVHDNVEIGVHLHARPDNAAAKVKAAYEAGCRRFDAAIGGLGGCPFAQDALVGNMATETLLAELKALGAELPPLRPLDGLIAASAEIERKYGAHVQ
;
A
#
# COMPACT_ATOMS: atom_id res chain seq x y z
N MET A 1 4.32 -4.55 12.56
CA MET A 1 2.87 -4.32 12.77
C MET A 1 2.41 -3.24 11.81
N GLY A 2 1.29 -3.45 11.07
CA GLY A 2 0.72 -2.43 10.18
C GLY A 2 -0.11 -1.42 10.97
N PHE A 3 0.07 -0.13 10.67
CA PHE A 3 -0.76 0.96 11.18
C PHE A 3 -1.43 1.68 10.00
N PRO A 4 -2.76 1.75 9.94
CA PRO A 4 -3.46 2.46 8.88
C PRO A 4 -3.50 3.96 9.19
N TYR A 5 -2.97 4.76 8.28
CA TYR A 5 -3.05 6.21 8.25
C TYR A 5 -3.68 6.66 6.92
N SER A 6 -4.12 7.88 6.79
CA SER A 6 -4.59 8.42 5.52
C SER A 6 -4.40 9.92 5.41
N ILE A 7 -4.10 10.41 4.21
CA ILE A 7 -4.14 11.82 3.86
C ILE A 7 -5.57 12.31 3.57
N SER A 8 -6.55 11.41 3.44
CA SER A 8 -7.96 11.74 3.24
C SER A 8 -8.70 11.74 4.58
N PRO A 9 -9.13 12.89 5.12
CA PRO A 9 -9.97 12.98 6.31
C PRO A 9 -11.28 12.20 6.18
N GLU A 10 -11.90 12.23 5.00
CA GLU A 10 -13.14 11.49 4.75
C GLU A 10 -12.93 9.98 4.84
N PHE A 11 -11.78 9.47 4.34
CA PHE A 11 -11.44 8.06 4.48
C PHE A 11 -11.18 7.67 5.94
N LEU A 12 -10.42 8.48 6.69
CA LEU A 12 -10.18 8.23 8.12
C LEU A 12 -11.49 8.15 8.88
N LYS A 13 -12.40 9.09 8.64
CA LYS A 13 -13.72 9.12 9.28
C LYS A 13 -14.53 7.86 8.94
N ARG A 14 -14.60 7.46 7.67
CA ARG A 14 -15.38 6.29 7.24
C ARG A 14 -14.80 4.97 7.69
N ASN A 15 -13.48 4.85 7.64
CA ASN A 15 -12.79 3.58 7.87
C ASN A 15 -12.47 3.34 9.35
N GLN A 16 -12.09 4.40 10.08
CA GLN A 16 -11.60 4.31 11.46
C GLN A 16 -12.43 5.12 12.44
N ASN A 17 -13.37 5.93 11.95
CA ASN A 17 -14.15 6.89 12.75
C ASN A 17 -13.23 7.83 13.56
N GLN A 18 -12.15 8.32 12.93
CA GLN A 18 -11.12 9.17 13.52
C GLN A 18 -10.93 10.45 12.71
N THR A 19 -10.45 11.49 13.38
CA THR A 19 -9.83 12.65 12.72
C THR A 19 -8.35 12.38 12.44
N PRO A 20 -7.66 13.19 11.62
CA PRO A 20 -6.21 13.09 11.44
C PRO A 20 -5.43 13.20 12.77
N GLU A 21 -5.82 14.10 13.66
CA GLU A 21 -5.19 14.29 14.95
C GLU A 21 -5.35 13.06 15.85
N GLU A 22 -6.57 12.52 15.94
CA GLU A 22 -6.85 11.30 16.70
C GLU A 22 -6.06 10.10 16.17
N SER A 23 -5.89 10.02 14.83
CA SER A 23 -5.08 8.95 14.21
C SER A 23 -3.60 9.05 14.61
N LEU A 24 -3.04 10.27 14.71
CA LEU A 24 -1.67 10.47 15.17
C LEU A 24 -1.49 10.14 16.66
N GLU A 25 -2.44 10.54 17.51
CA GLU A 25 -2.43 10.16 18.92
C GLU A 25 -2.46 8.64 19.11
N GLU A 26 -3.20 7.94 18.27
CA GLU A 26 -3.26 6.49 18.31
C GLU A 26 -1.95 5.86 17.79
N LEU A 27 -1.34 6.44 16.75
CA LEU A 27 -0.02 6.02 16.25
C LEU A 27 1.04 6.09 17.36
N GLU A 28 1.07 7.18 18.14
CA GLU A 28 2.02 7.34 19.26
C GLU A 28 1.84 6.22 20.31
N LYS A 29 0.59 5.92 20.68
CA LYS A 29 0.27 4.84 21.63
C LYS A 29 0.71 3.47 21.08
N VAL A 30 0.35 3.19 19.82
CA VAL A 30 0.70 1.95 19.12
C VAL A 30 2.21 1.82 18.98
N GLY A 31 2.91 2.89 18.58
CA GLY A 31 4.36 2.92 18.46
C GLY A 31 5.07 2.63 19.78
N THR A 32 4.58 3.19 20.88
CA THR A 32 5.10 2.93 22.22
C THR A 32 4.93 1.46 22.62
N LEU A 33 3.77 0.86 22.34
CA LEU A 33 3.50 -0.55 22.65
C LEU A 33 4.34 -1.49 21.76
N ALA A 34 4.46 -1.19 20.48
CA ALA A 34 5.28 -1.93 19.53
C ALA A 34 6.75 -1.94 19.94
N TYR A 35 7.30 -0.77 20.27
CA TYR A 35 8.67 -0.65 20.76
C TYR A 35 8.93 -1.52 22.00
N LYS A 36 8.03 -1.49 23.00
CA LYS A 36 8.12 -2.32 24.21
C LYS A 36 8.06 -3.82 23.90
N ALA A 37 7.35 -4.19 22.83
CA ALA A 37 7.20 -5.57 22.38
C ALA A 37 8.31 -6.02 21.40
N GLY A 38 9.26 -5.14 21.05
CA GLY A 38 10.32 -5.43 20.06
C GLY A 38 9.77 -5.62 18.64
N MET A 39 8.69 -4.91 18.30
CA MET A 39 8.05 -4.95 16.98
C MET A 39 8.26 -3.64 16.23
N ASP A 40 8.49 -3.73 14.92
CA ASP A 40 8.48 -2.57 14.05
C ASP A 40 7.05 -2.20 13.63
N VAL A 41 6.83 -0.90 13.39
CA VAL A 41 5.58 -0.35 12.84
C VAL A 41 5.81 0.04 11.40
N VAL A 42 4.92 -0.43 10.54
CA VAL A 42 4.79 0.03 9.15
C VAL A 42 3.53 0.89 9.07
N ALA A 43 3.65 2.16 8.75
CA ALA A 43 2.51 3.02 8.50
C ALA A 43 2.07 2.92 7.03
N TYR A 44 0.78 2.72 6.81
CA TYR A 44 0.17 2.68 5.46
C TYR A 44 -0.52 4.00 5.21
N ILE A 45 -0.03 4.79 4.25
CA ILE A 45 -0.70 6.03 3.85
C ILE A 45 -1.76 5.69 2.80
N SER A 46 -2.99 5.51 3.25
CA SER A 46 -4.15 5.34 2.37
C SER A 46 -4.42 6.60 1.55
N MET A 47 -4.97 6.43 0.36
CA MET A 47 -5.25 7.48 -0.62
C MET A 47 -4.00 8.25 -1.11
N ALA A 48 -2.82 7.65 -1.00
CA ALA A 48 -1.55 8.25 -1.43
C ALA A 48 -1.49 8.57 -2.95
N PHE A 49 -2.38 8.03 -3.75
CA PHE A 49 -2.45 8.23 -5.20
C PHE A 49 -3.79 8.84 -5.66
N GLY A 50 -4.49 9.49 -4.77
CA GLY A 50 -5.80 10.08 -5.03
C GLY A 50 -6.94 9.40 -4.27
N ASN A 51 -8.10 10.04 -4.26
CA ASN A 51 -9.28 9.61 -3.52
C ASN A 51 -10.55 9.68 -4.39
N PRO A 52 -11.59 8.89 -4.09
CA PRO A 52 -12.85 8.90 -4.80
C PRO A 52 -13.86 9.91 -4.22
N TYR A 53 -13.48 10.70 -3.21
CA TYR A 53 -14.39 11.57 -2.46
C TYR A 53 -14.45 13.01 -3.00
N GLY A 54 -13.60 13.34 -3.98
CA GLY A 54 -13.50 14.68 -4.53
C GLY A 54 -12.71 15.65 -3.63
N GLU A 55 -11.98 15.13 -2.65
CA GLU A 55 -11.01 15.91 -1.89
C GLU A 55 -9.83 16.30 -2.79
N ALA A 56 -9.26 17.48 -2.56
CA ALA A 56 -8.02 17.87 -3.22
C ALA A 56 -6.92 16.83 -2.93
N TRP A 57 -6.04 16.64 -3.88
CA TRP A 57 -4.89 15.75 -3.74
C TRP A 57 -3.71 16.27 -4.56
N ASP A 58 -2.54 16.29 -3.96
CA ASP A 58 -1.29 16.52 -4.65
C ASP A 58 -0.16 15.69 -4.02
N ILE A 59 1.02 15.68 -4.66
CA ILE A 59 2.19 14.93 -4.19
C ILE A 59 2.76 15.55 -2.92
N ASP A 60 2.70 16.86 -2.78
CA ASP A 60 3.23 17.57 -1.61
C ASP A 60 2.50 17.16 -0.32
N GLU A 61 1.20 16.87 -0.39
CA GLU A 61 0.43 16.31 0.74
C GLU A 61 0.94 14.92 1.14
N VAL A 62 1.31 14.08 0.18
CA VAL A 62 1.88 12.75 0.45
C VAL A 62 3.26 12.88 1.10
N VAL A 63 4.10 13.76 0.58
CA VAL A 63 5.43 14.05 1.15
C VAL A 63 5.29 14.57 2.58
N ALA A 64 4.42 15.55 2.82
CA ALA A 64 4.17 16.10 4.15
C ALA A 64 3.65 15.04 5.15
N ALA A 65 2.82 14.09 4.68
CA ALA A 65 2.37 12.98 5.51
C ALA A 65 3.53 12.03 5.86
N CYS A 66 4.46 11.79 4.94
CA CYS A 66 5.67 11.01 5.21
C CYS A 66 6.57 11.71 6.23
N ASP A 67 6.79 13.04 6.12
CA ASP A 67 7.51 13.84 7.11
C ASP A 67 6.88 13.69 8.49
N LEU A 68 5.57 13.89 8.57
CA LEU A 68 4.82 13.81 9.83
C LEU A 68 4.94 12.42 10.49
N LEU A 69 4.85 11.34 9.72
CA LEU A 69 5.01 9.99 10.25
C LEU A 69 6.45 9.71 10.68
N ALA A 70 7.43 10.18 9.92
CA ALA A 70 8.86 10.05 10.24
C ALA A 70 9.20 10.79 11.54
N ASP A 71 8.69 12.00 11.73
CA ASP A 71 8.85 12.80 12.96
C ASP A 71 8.22 12.11 14.18
N ASN A 72 7.17 11.31 13.96
CA ASN A 72 6.57 10.44 14.99
C ASN A 72 7.29 9.09 15.14
N GLY A 73 8.49 8.96 14.58
CA GLY A 73 9.38 7.80 14.78
C GLY A 73 9.09 6.59 13.88
N VAL A 74 8.22 6.71 12.90
CA VAL A 74 7.97 5.64 11.91
C VAL A 74 9.20 5.48 11.01
N LYS A 75 9.65 4.25 10.84
CA LYS A 75 10.82 3.88 10.01
C LYS A 75 10.44 3.23 8.68
N GLN A 76 9.20 2.79 8.56
CA GLN A 76 8.71 2.08 7.38
C GLN A 76 7.35 2.65 6.99
N ILE A 77 7.23 3.15 5.77
CA ILE A 77 5.99 3.73 5.24
C ILE A 77 5.62 3.01 3.94
N SER A 78 4.37 2.63 3.80
CA SER A 78 3.81 2.03 2.59
C SER A 78 2.80 2.99 1.95
N LEU A 79 3.10 3.44 0.73
CA LEU A 79 2.20 4.30 -0.04
C LEU A 79 1.10 3.44 -0.67
N ALA A 80 -0.16 3.65 -0.27
CA ALA A 80 -1.26 2.79 -0.68
C ALA A 80 -2.13 3.43 -1.79
N ASP A 81 -2.20 2.71 -2.92
CA ASP A 81 -3.19 2.95 -3.99
C ASP A 81 -4.52 2.29 -3.61
N THR A 82 -5.14 2.82 -2.56
CA THR A 82 -6.25 2.20 -1.81
C THR A 82 -7.42 1.77 -2.69
N VAL A 83 -7.70 2.52 -3.74
CA VAL A 83 -8.84 2.28 -4.65
C VAL A 83 -8.41 1.98 -6.09
N GLY A 84 -7.11 1.78 -6.32
CA GLY A 84 -6.57 1.40 -7.62
C GLY A 84 -6.60 2.50 -8.69
N LEU A 85 -6.69 3.77 -8.29
CA LEU A 85 -6.77 4.92 -9.19
C LEU A 85 -5.43 5.28 -9.84
N ALA A 86 -4.30 4.87 -9.25
CA ALA A 86 -2.98 5.25 -9.71
C ALA A 86 -2.73 4.81 -11.16
N THR A 87 -2.24 5.74 -11.96
CA THR A 87 -1.59 5.41 -13.23
C THR A 87 -0.13 5.02 -12.97
N PRO A 88 0.53 4.24 -13.85
CA PRO A 88 1.96 3.94 -13.70
C PRO A 88 2.82 5.21 -13.57
N LYS A 89 2.47 6.28 -14.30
CA LYS A 89 3.16 7.57 -14.19
C LYS A 89 3.03 8.19 -12.80
N GLN A 90 1.81 8.22 -12.23
CA GLN A 90 1.62 8.72 -10.87
C GLN A 90 2.38 7.89 -9.83
N VAL A 91 2.42 6.55 -10.01
CA VAL A 91 3.22 5.68 -9.13
C VAL A 91 4.70 6.08 -9.18
N ALA A 92 5.27 6.30 -10.38
CA ALA A 92 6.66 6.72 -10.52
C ALA A 92 6.91 8.10 -9.90
N ASP A 93 6.05 9.08 -10.19
CA ASP A 93 6.20 10.44 -9.70
C ASP A 93 6.16 10.48 -8.16
N VAL A 94 5.11 9.93 -7.54
CA VAL A 94 4.94 9.94 -6.08
C VAL A 94 6.08 9.19 -5.38
N VAL A 95 6.46 8.01 -5.87
CA VAL A 95 7.56 7.23 -5.29
C VAL A 95 8.88 7.99 -5.40
N SER A 96 9.18 8.59 -6.56
CA SER A 96 10.41 9.36 -6.77
C SER A 96 10.49 10.57 -5.84
N ASP A 97 9.40 11.34 -5.74
CA ASP A 97 9.39 12.57 -4.95
C ASP A 97 9.49 12.27 -3.45
N VAL A 98 8.75 11.26 -2.96
CA VAL A 98 8.86 10.84 -1.56
C VAL A 98 10.26 10.31 -1.24
N MET A 99 10.84 9.46 -2.09
CA MET A 99 12.18 8.91 -1.86
C MET A 99 13.29 9.95 -1.96
N ALA A 100 13.09 11.03 -2.71
CA ALA A 100 14.08 12.09 -2.84
C ALA A 100 14.33 12.86 -1.55
N VAL A 101 13.37 12.86 -0.62
CA VAL A 101 13.43 13.63 0.63
C VAL A 101 13.53 12.75 1.89
N HIS A 102 13.42 11.42 1.77
CA HIS A 102 13.37 10.50 2.91
C HIS A 102 14.46 9.42 2.86
N ASP A 103 15.70 9.78 3.17
CA ASP A 103 16.83 8.84 3.21
C ASP A 103 16.81 7.86 4.40
N ASN A 104 16.10 8.22 5.47
CA ASN A 104 16.10 7.48 6.74
C ASN A 104 14.84 6.64 6.98
N VAL A 105 13.91 6.62 6.02
CA VAL A 105 12.65 5.88 6.06
C VAL A 105 12.59 4.89 4.91
N GLU A 106 12.28 3.65 5.19
CA GLU A 106 12.03 2.66 4.14
C GLU A 106 10.67 2.90 3.50
N ILE A 107 10.68 3.38 2.27
CA ILE A 107 9.47 3.62 1.48
C ILE A 107 9.11 2.37 0.68
N GLY A 108 7.89 1.90 0.84
CA GLY A 108 7.29 0.83 0.08
C GLY A 108 5.98 1.24 -0.58
N VAL A 109 5.40 0.33 -1.34
CA VAL A 109 4.10 0.53 -1.98
C VAL A 109 3.15 -0.62 -1.70
N HIS A 110 1.87 -0.28 -1.49
CA HIS A 110 0.74 -1.19 -1.41
C HIS A 110 -0.23 -0.85 -2.55
N LEU A 111 -0.04 -1.53 -3.68
CA LEU A 111 -0.78 -1.21 -4.91
C LEU A 111 -2.00 -2.12 -5.06
N HIS A 112 -3.11 -1.51 -5.41
CA HIS A 112 -4.26 -2.20 -5.97
C HIS A 112 -4.20 -2.08 -7.50
N ALA A 113 -4.52 -3.16 -8.20
CA ALA A 113 -4.41 -3.18 -9.65
C ALA A 113 -5.39 -4.17 -10.27
N ARG A 114 -5.78 -3.87 -11.51
CA ARG A 114 -6.37 -4.86 -12.40
C ARG A 114 -5.26 -5.66 -13.09
N PRO A 115 -5.52 -6.87 -13.55
CA PRO A 115 -4.51 -7.69 -14.23
C PRO A 115 -3.84 -7.00 -15.43
N ASP A 116 -4.57 -6.12 -16.12
CA ASP A 116 -4.10 -5.43 -17.33
C ASP A 116 -3.11 -4.28 -17.05
N ASN A 117 -3.08 -3.74 -15.82
CA ASN A 117 -2.18 -2.63 -15.46
C ASN A 117 -1.21 -2.97 -14.31
N ALA A 118 -1.33 -4.14 -13.70
CA ALA A 118 -0.54 -4.56 -12.55
C ALA A 118 0.98 -4.51 -12.83
N ALA A 119 1.44 -5.15 -13.89
CA ALA A 119 2.85 -5.20 -14.26
C ALA A 119 3.43 -3.78 -14.51
N ALA A 120 2.67 -2.90 -15.17
CA ALA A 120 3.10 -1.54 -15.44
C ALA A 120 3.26 -0.71 -14.16
N LYS A 121 2.40 -0.88 -13.16
CA LYS A 121 2.53 -0.21 -11.85
C LYS A 121 3.75 -0.74 -11.07
N VAL A 122 3.99 -2.05 -11.06
CA VAL A 122 5.16 -2.66 -10.42
C VAL A 122 6.45 -2.11 -11.04
N LYS A 123 6.53 -2.11 -12.38
CA LYS A 123 7.67 -1.58 -13.12
C LYS A 123 7.92 -0.12 -12.75
N ALA A 124 6.88 0.71 -12.78
CA ALA A 124 6.98 2.13 -12.47
C ALA A 124 7.53 2.38 -11.05
N ALA A 125 7.02 1.67 -10.05
CA ALA A 125 7.51 1.78 -8.68
C ALA A 125 8.97 1.31 -8.55
N TYR A 126 9.33 0.17 -9.18
CA TYR A 126 10.68 -0.38 -9.12
C TYR A 126 11.71 0.53 -9.80
N GLU A 127 11.41 1.06 -10.98
CA GLU A 127 12.27 2.00 -11.71
C GLU A 127 12.41 3.35 -10.98
N ALA A 128 11.39 3.78 -10.25
CA ALA A 128 11.43 4.95 -9.36
C ALA A 128 12.26 4.72 -8.07
N GLY A 129 12.78 3.51 -7.83
CA GLY A 129 13.66 3.20 -6.71
C GLY A 129 13.01 2.38 -5.60
N CYS A 130 11.70 2.11 -5.62
CA CYS A 130 11.03 1.30 -4.61
C CYS A 130 11.60 -0.13 -4.60
N ARG A 131 11.83 -0.66 -3.38
CA ARG A 131 12.32 -2.03 -3.17
C ARG A 131 11.46 -2.84 -2.21
N ARG A 132 10.44 -2.21 -1.61
CA ARG A 132 9.49 -2.84 -0.71
C ARG A 132 8.10 -2.81 -1.32
N PHE A 133 7.52 -3.98 -1.51
CA PHE A 133 6.22 -4.17 -2.14
C PHE A 133 5.33 -5.05 -1.28
N ASP A 134 4.09 -4.67 -1.10
CA ASP A 134 3.06 -5.49 -0.48
C ASP A 134 2.19 -6.14 -1.57
N ALA A 135 1.85 -7.41 -1.39
CA ALA A 135 1.03 -8.16 -2.33
C ALA A 135 0.26 -9.28 -1.62
N ALA A 136 -0.78 -9.78 -2.26
CA ALA A 136 -1.56 -10.91 -1.78
C ALA A 136 -1.48 -12.10 -2.75
N ILE A 137 -1.43 -13.32 -2.25
CA ILE A 137 -1.46 -14.53 -3.07
C ILE A 137 -2.78 -14.57 -3.86
N GLY A 138 -2.67 -14.69 -5.19
CA GLY A 138 -3.82 -14.65 -6.09
C GLY A 138 -4.51 -13.28 -6.19
N GLY A 139 -3.93 -12.22 -5.61
CA GLY A 139 -4.58 -10.92 -5.55
C GLY A 139 -5.81 -10.86 -4.64
N LEU A 140 -5.96 -11.83 -3.72
CA LEU A 140 -7.13 -11.96 -2.86
C LEU A 140 -7.36 -10.73 -1.99
N GLY A 141 -8.62 -10.29 -1.90
CA GLY A 141 -9.03 -9.12 -1.14
C GLY A 141 -9.03 -7.84 -1.97
N GLY A 142 -9.52 -6.77 -1.37
CA GLY A 142 -9.62 -5.44 -1.95
C GLY A 142 -10.18 -4.46 -0.93
N CYS A 143 -10.22 -3.17 -1.25
CA CYS A 143 -10.78 -2.17 -0.36
C CYS A 143 -12.31 -2.12 -0.47
N PRO A 144 -13.09 -2.40 0.60
CA PRO A 144 -14.55 -2.32 0.56
C PRO A 144 -15.07 -0.89 0.36
N PHE A 145 -14.22 0.12 0.46
CA PHE A 145 -14.53 1.53 0.26
C PHE A 145 -14.23 2.02 -1.17
N ALA A 146 -13.74 1.14 -2.06
CA ALA A 146 -13.68 1.42 -3.49
C ALA A 146 -15.09 1.38 -4.08
N GLN A 147 -15.54 2.51 -4.66
CA GLN A 147 -16.97 2.74 -4.91
C GLN A 147 -17.59 1.87 -6.01
N ASP A 148 -16.87 1.40 -7.04
CA ASP A 148 -17.56 0.84 -8.23
C ASP A 148 -17.00 -0.44 -8.86
N ALA A 149 -15.85 -0.87 -8.50
CA ALA A 149 -15.34 -2.20 -8.85
C ALA A 149 -14.23 -2.51 -7.86
N LEU A 150 -14.41 -3.53 -7.08
CA LEU A 150 -13.33 -4.08 -6.25
C LEU A 150 -12.11 -4.33 -7.13
N VAL A 151 -11.17 -3.39 -7.09
CA VAL A 151 -9.85 -3.61 -7.65
C VAL A 151 -9.12 -4.45 -6.61
N GLY A 152 -8.70 -5.65 -7.00
CA GLY A 152 -8.01 -6.58 -6.11
C GLY A 152 -6.64 -6.05 -5.65
N ASN A 153 -6.10 -6.68 -4.64
CA ASN A 153 -4.69 -6.49 -4.29
C ASN A 153 -3.79 -6.86 -5.46
N MET A 154 -2.58 -6.31 -5.48
CA MET A 154 -1.52 -6.79 -6.37
C MET A 154 -1.30 -8.29 -6.14
N ALA A 155 -1.43 -9.11 -7.17
CA ALA A 155 -1.17 -10.54 -7.05
C ALA A 155 0.33 -10.79 -6.85
N THR A 156 0.68 -11.57 -5.82
CA THR A 156 2.09 -11.87 -5.48
C THR A 156 2.83 -12.52 -6.66
N GLU A 157 2.19 -13.43 -7.37
CA GLU A 157 2.77 -14.09 -8.53
C GLU A 157 3.05 -13.13 -9.69
N THR A 158 2.18 -12.15 -9.92
CA THR A 158 2.39 -11.09 -10.93
C THR A 158 3.55 -10.17 -10.51
N LEU A 159 3.58 -9.75 -9.24
CA LEU A 159 4.65 -8.94 -8.67
C LEU A 159 6.01 -9.63 -8.84
N LEU A 160 6.12 -10.89 -8.43
CA LEU A 160 7.37 -11.64 -8.50
C LEU A 160 7.83 -11.88 -9.94
N ALA A 161 6.90 -12.17 -10.85
CA ALA A 161 7.22 -12.35 -12.27
C ALA A 161 7.79 -11.07 -12.89
N GLU A 162 7.17 -9.92 -12.59
CA GLU A 162 7.61 -8.63 -13.11
C GLU A 162 8.95 -8.20 -12.51
N LEU A 163 9.12 -8.28 -11.20
CA LEU A 163 10.40 -7.96 -10.54
C LEU A 163 11.53 -8.83 -11.07
N LYS A 164 11.28 -10.12 -11.32
CA LYS A 164 12.25 -11.02 -11.95
C LYS A 164 12.60 -10.59 -13.38
N ALA A 165 11.61 -10.19 -14.16
CA ALA A 165 11.82 -9.68 -15.52
C ALA A 165 12.65 -8.39 -15.56
N LEU A 166 12.53 -7.55 -14.51
CA LEU A 166 13.31 -6.33 -14.30
C LEU A 166 14.71 -6.60 -13.72
N GLY A 167 15.08 -7.86 -13.47
CA GLY A 167 16.39 -8.23 -12.92
C GLY A 167 16.55 -7.99 -11.42
N ALA A 168 15.44 -7.83 -10.68
CA ALA A 168 15.49 -7.68 -9.24
C ALA A 168 15.99 -8.95 -8.55
N GLU A 169 16.79 -8.78 -7.51
CA GLU A 169 17.17 -9.87 -6.62
C GLU A 169 15.96 -10.23 -5.73
N LEU A 170 15.44 -11.45 -5.90
CA LEU A 170 14.29 -11.91 -5.13
C LEU A 170 14.73 -12.80 -3.98
N PRO A 171 14.01 -12.76 -2.83
CA PRO A 171 14.30 -13.69 -1.74
C PRO A 171 14.05 -15.15 -2.18
N PRO A 172 14.73 -16.14 -1.58
CA PRO A 172 14.48 -17.54 -1.87
C PRO A 172 13.09 -17.94 -1.37
N LEU A 173 12.17 -18.10 -2.30
CA LEU A 173 10.78 -18.49 -2.01
C LEU A 173 10.57 -19.98 -2.31
N ARG A 174 9.73 -20.64 -1.51
CA ARG A 174 9.18 -21.95 -1.84
C ARG A 174 8.17 -21.82 -2.99
N PRO A 175 7.90 -22.91 -3.75
CA PRO A 175 6.85 -22.90 -4.77
C PRO A 175 5.50 -22.41 -4.21
N LEU A 176 4.83 -21.52 -4.92
CA LEU A 176 3.59 -20.89 -4.45
C LEU A 176 2.32 -21.62 -4.90
N ASP A 177 2.45 -22.67 -5.76
CA ASP A 177 1.31 -23.36 -6.39
C ASP A 177 0.24 -23.80 -5.39
N GLY A 178 0.65 -24.38 -4.25
CA GLY A 178 -0.28 -24.78 -3.20
C GLY A 178 -1.01 -23.63 -2.53
N LEU A 179 -0.34 -22.48 -2.37
CA LEU A 179 -0.94 -21.27 -1.79
C LEU A 179 -1.87 -20.60 -2.78
N ILE A 180 -1.51 -20.57 -4.06
CA ILE A 180 -2.36 -20.03 -5.13
C ILE A 180 -3.65 -20.85 -5.22
N ALA A 181 -3.55 -22.19 -5.19
CA ALA A 181 -4.72 -23.06 -5.21
C ALA A 181 -5.62 -22.84 -3.99
N ALA A 182 -5.04 -22.69 -2.80
CA ALA A 182 -5.78 -22.41 -1.57
C ALA A 182 -6.45 -21.03 -1.61
N SER A 183 -5.76 -20.00 -2.13
CA SER A 183 -6.33 -18.66 -2.32
C SER A 183 -7.54 -18.69 -3.27
N ALA A 184 -7.42 -19.38 -4.40
CA ALA A 184 -8.52 -19.54 -5.35
C ALA A 184 -9.73 -20.28 -4.75
N GLU A 185 -9.49 -21.27 -3.87
CA GLU A 185 -10.58 -21.96 -3.16
C GLU A 185 -11.27 -21.05 -2.16
N ILE A 186 -10.50 -20.24 -1.41
CA ILE A 186 -11.04 -19.25 -0.46
C ILE A 186 -11.89 -18.22 -1.21
N GLU A 187 -11.39 -17.69 -2.31
CA GLU A 187 -12.12 -16.72 -3.14
C GLU A 187 -13.43 -17.32 -3.67
N ARG A 188 -13.39 -18.53 -4.21
CA ARG A 188 -14.58 -19.24 -4.69
C ARG A 188 -15.61 -19.49 -3.59
N LYS A 189 -15.17 -19.72 -2.34
CA LYS A 189 -16.03 -20.12 -1.24
C LYS A 189 -16.56 -18.96 -0.43
N TYR A 190 -15.77 -17.90 -0.29
CA TYR A 190 -16.04 -16.76 0.58
C TYR A 190 -15.90 -15.40 -0.10
N GLY A 191 -15.39 -15.35 -1.34
CA GLY A 191 -15.32 -14.11 -2.11
C GLY A 191 -16.71 -13.51 -2.25
N ALA A 192 -16.84 -12.22 -2.04
CA ALA A 192 -18.09 -11.52 -2.27
C ALA A 192 -18.41 -11.63 -3.77
N HIS A 193 -19.47 -12.35 -4.12
CA HIS A 193 -20.05 -12.28 -5.45
C HIS A 193 -20.68 -10.90 -5.57
N VAL A 194 -19.90 -9.93 -6.06
CA VAL A 194 -20.45 -8.66 -6.54
C VAL A 194 -21.19 -9.00 -7.82
N GLN A 195 -22.53 -9.11 -7.74
CA GLN A 195 -23.43 -9.16 -8.87
C GLN A 195 -23.60 -7.77 -9.46
#